data_d001cfba519f9ef25a5d52606bb05f13
#
_entry.id   d001cfba519f9ef25a5d52606bb05f13
#
_cell.length_a   1.000
_cell.length_b   1.000
_cell.length_c   1.000
_cell.angle_alpha   90.00
_cell.angle_beta   90.00
_cell.angle_gamma   90.00
#
_symmetry.space_group_name_H-M   'P 1'
#
loop_
_entity.id
_entity.type
_entity.pdbx_description
1 polymer ?
#
loop_
_entity_poly.entity_id
_entity_poly.type
_entity_poly.pdbx_seq_one_letter_code
_entity_poly.pdbx_strand_id
1 'polypeptide(L)'
;RNIQINDGTSLLLPISLTAQFAALDVVVVSGSLYAKKLSEETQSIEVIKSGLISNTNSTNLSDAITKAPGVYMMDEQANIRGGTGFTYGAGSRVMLVVDDQIMLAADRGDAKWNFVPMENVEQIEIIKGASSVLYGSSALNGVIAVRTAWPKLEPESNITIYHGIYDKPAIKEAAWWDNAPTNTGINFSHKQKFEKMDLR
;
A
#
# COMPACT_ATOMS: atom_id res chain seq x y z
N ARG A 1 -25.44 2.69 31.78
CA ARG A 1 -26.59 2.60 32.71
C ARG A 1 -26.57 1.22 33.33
N ASN A 2 -26.49 1.14 34.66
CA ASN A 2 -26.58 -0.13 35.39
C ASN A 2 -28.05 -0.52 35.46
N ILE A 3 -28.37 -1.75 35.03
CA ILE A 3 -29.70 -2.34 35.10
C ILE A 3 -29.72 -3.22 36.35
N GLN A 4 -30.59 -2.90 37.32
CA GLN A 4 -30.84 -3.79 38.46
C GLN A 4 -32.03 -4.68 38.12
N ILE A 5 -31.81 -5.98 38.19
CA ILE A 5 -32.86 -6.99 38.02
C ILE A 5 -33.22 -7.50 39.39
N ASN A 6 -34.48 -7.30 39.82
CA ASN A 6 -35.00 -7.89 41.03
C ASN A 6 -35.63 -9.24 40.71
N ASP A 7 -35.48 -10.19 41.63
CA ASP A 7 -35.97 -11.56 41.48
C ASP A 7 -37.48 -11.58 41.26
N GLY A 8 -37.94 -12.25 40.21
CA GLY A 8 -39.35 -12.34 39.83
C GLY A 8 -39.91 -11.32 38.84
N THR A 9 -39.14 -10.39 38.35
CA THR A 9 -39.56 -9.41 37.31
C THR A 9 -38.94 -9.71 35.97
N SER A 10 -39.77 -9.92 34.93
CA SER A 10 -39.29 -9.94 33.53
C SER A 10 -39.16 -8.50 33.00
N LEU A 11 -37.96 -8.09 32.69
CA LEU A 11 -37.68 -6.80 32.09
C LEU A 11 -37.54 -6.96 30.56
N LEU A 12 -38.50 -6.46 29.78
CA LEU A 12 -38.39 -6.35 28.35
C LEU A 12 -37.66 -5.05 27.99
N LEU A 13 -36.42 -5.18 27.55
CA LEU A 13 -35.62 -4.06 27.03
C LEU A 13 -35.77 -4.02 25.50
N PRO A 14 -36.49 -3.06 24.92
CA PRO A 14 -36.43 -2.85 23.49
C PRO A 14 -35.09 -2.24 23.12
N ILE A 15 -34.20 -3.05 22.52
CA ILE A 15 -32.94 -2.59 21.98
C ILE A 15 -33.18 -2.24 20.52
N SER A 16 -33.21 -0.96 20.18
CA SER A 16 -33.20 -0.48 18.80
C SER A 16 -31.73 -0.31 18.35
N LEU A 17 -31.33 -1.15 17.43
CA LEU A 17 -30.03 -1.03 16.76
C LEU A 17 -30.23 -0.20 15.48
N THR A 18 -29.68 0.99 15.45
CA THR A 18 -29.57 1.77 14.24
C THR A 18 -28.31 1.30 13.51
N ALA A 19 -28.46 0.72 12.33
CA ALA A 19 -27.31 0.38 11.50
C ALA A 19 -26.64 1.68 11.04
N GLN A 20 -25.47 1.97 11.61
CA GLN A 20 -24.66 3.10 11.17
C GLN A 20 -23.68 2.59 10.10
N PHE A 21 -24.08 2.71 8.85
CA PHE A 21 -23.19 2.49 7.72
C PHE A 21 -22.32 3.74 7.57
N ALA A 22 -21.16 3.75 8.20
CA ALA A 22 -20.07 4.63 7.80
C ALA A 22 -19.36 3.95 6.62
N ALA A 23 -19.93 3.97 5.44
CA ALA A 23 -19.19 3.68 4.22
C ALA A 23 -18.22 4.86 4.04
N LEU A 24 -16.99 4.70 4.48
CA LEU A 24 -15.91 5.55 4.06
C LEU A 24 -15.68 5.23 2.58
N ASP A 25 -16.25 6.04 1.71
CA ASP A 25 -16.00 5.95 0.27
C ASP A 25 -14.49 6.09 0.04
N VAL A 26 -13.87 5.03 -0.43
CA VAL A 26 -12.46 5.05 -0.81
C VAL A 26 -12.35 5.86 -2.09
N VAL A 27 -11.59 6.95 -2.05
CA VAL A 27 -11.29 7.78 -3.21
C VAL A 27 -10.01 7.29 -3.84
N VAL A 28 -10.02 7.12 -5.15
CA VAL A 28 -8.88 6.74 -5.99
C VAL A 28 -8.65 7.80 -7.07
N VAL A 29 -7.44 7.94 -7.52
CA VAL A 29 -7.05 8.91 -8.54
C VAL A 29 -6.48 8.22 -9.78
N SER A 30 -5.81 7.11 -9.60
CA SER A 30 -5.04 6.45 -10.67
C SER A 30 -5.92 5.90 -11.81
N GLY A 31 -7.16 5.53 -11.53
CA GLY A 31 -8.06 4.97 -12.55
C GLY A 31 -8.44 5.94 -13.67
N SER A 32 -8.51 7.23 -13.37
CA SER A 32 -9.00 8.26 -14.30
C SER A 32 -8.17 9.55 -14.30
N LEU A 33 -7.05 9.59 -13.55
CA LEU A 33 -6.19 10.77 -13.34
C LEU A 33 -6.90 11.94 -12.60
N TYR A 34 -8.06 11.71 -12.03
CA TYR A 34 -8.76 12.64 -11.15
C TYR A 34 -9.50 11.87 -10.05
N ALA A 35 -9.73 12.54 -8.92
CA ALA A 35 -10.32 11.90 -7.74
C ALA A 35 -11.74 11.41 -8.00
N LYS A 36 -11.96 10.11 -7.83
CA LYS A 36 -13.26 9.43 -7.93
C LYS A 36 -13.46 8.47 -6.79
N LYS A 37 -14.70 8.12 -6.51
CA LYS A 37 -15.00 7.01 -5.63
C LYS A 37 -14.63 5.69 -6.29
N LEU A 38 -14.05 4.77 -5.52
CA LEU A 38 -13.69 3.43 -6.02
C LEU A 38 -14.90 2.71 -6.63
N SER A 39 -16.10 2.93 -6.08
CA SER A 39 -17.36 2.36 -6.58
C SER A 39 -17.78 2.89 -7.97
N GLU A 40 -17.24 4.01 -8.41
CA GLU A 40 -17.52 4.63 -9.70
C GLU A 40 -16.50 4.27 -10.78
N GLU A 41 -15.41 3.58 -10.37
CA GLU A 41 -14.38 3.14 -11.30
C GLU A 41 -14.77 1.87 -12.05
N THR A 42 -14.52 1.87 -13.34
CA THR A 42 -14.78 0.71 -14.22
C THR A 42 -13.64 -0.30 -14.21
N GLN A 43 -12.47 0.13 -13.79
CA GLN A 43 -11.26 -0.69 -13.70
C GLN A 43 -11.21 -1.43 -12.36
N SER A 44 -10.57 -2.61 -12.36
CA SER A 44 -10.34 -3.35 -11.12
C SER A 44 -9.18 -2.72 -10.37
N ILE A 45 -9.50 -1.92 -9.36
CA ILE A 45 -8.53 -1.23 -8.51
C ILE A 45 -8.55 -1.84 -7.11
N GLU A 46 -7.39 -2.16 -6.60
CA GLU A 46 -7.17 -2.52 -5.19
C GLU A 46 -6.50 -1.36 -4.47
N VAL A 47 -6.94 -1.06 -3.26
CA VAL A 47 -6.38 0.04 -2.47
C VAL A 47 -5.82 -0.48 -1.16
N ILE A 48 -4.52 -0.26 -0.95
CA ILE A 48 -3.81 -0.55 0.29
C ILE A 48 -3.61 0.77 1.03
N LYS A 49 -4.25 0.92 2.18
CA LYS A 49 -4.13 2.10 3.03
C LYS A 49 -2.93 1.98 3.98
N SER A 50 -2.42 3.12 4.45
CA SER A 50 -1.30 3.20 5.40
C SER A 50 -1.50 2.35 6.66
N GLY A 51 -2.74 2.22 7.16
CA GLY A 51 -3.04 1.35 8.29
C GLY A 51 -2.75 -0.13 8.03
N LEU A 52 -2.99 -0.64 6.82
CA LEU A 52 -2.64 -2.02 6.46
C LEU A 52 -1.12 -2.18 6.37
N ILE A 53 -0.42 -1.20 5.77
CA ILE A 53 1.05 -1.21 5.66
C ILE A 53 1.68 -1.30 7.04
N SER A 54 1.23 -0.46 7.98
CA SER A 54 1.72 -0.46 9.37
C SER A 54 1.42 -1.77 10.10
N ASN A 55 0.20 -2.30 9.97
CA ASN A 55 -0.23 -3.52 10.65
C ASN A 55 0.48 -4.79 10.14
N THR A 56 0.96 -4.77 8.90
CA THR A 56 1.70 -5.89 8.30
C THR A 56 3.22 -5.76 8.43
N ASN A 57 3.71 -4.70 9.09
CA ASN A 57 5.14 -4.39 9.21
C ASN A 57 5.87 -4.42 7.85
N SER A 58 5.21 -3.95 6.80
CA SER A 58 5.82 -3.89 5.47
C SER A 58 6.89 -2.79 5.46
N THR A 59 8.15 -3.18 5.32
CA THR A 59 9.30 -2.26 5.36
C THR A 59 9.65 -1.70 3.99
N ASN A 60 9.12 -2.29 2.93
CA ASN A 60 9.33 -1.84 1.55
C ASN A 60 8.04 -1.96 0.72
N LEU A 61 8.02 -1.30 -0.43
CA LEU A 61 6.85 -1.31 -1.32
C LEU A 61 6.54 -2.70 -1.85
N SER A 62 7.55 -3.50 -2.15
CA SER A 62 7.39 -4.88 -2.65
C SER A 62 6.59 -5.74 -1.67
N ASP A 63 6.90 -5.66 -0.37
CA ASP A 63 6.18 -6.39 0.68
C ASP A 63 4.72 -5.92 0.79
N ALA A 64 4.50 -4.61 0.70
CA ALA A 64 3.16 -4.04 0.81
C ALA A 64 2.25 -4.49 -0.35
N ILE A 65 2.73 -4.41 -1.59
CA ILE A 65 1.91 -4.74 -2.77
C ILE A 65 1.59 -6.24 -2.89
N THR A 66 2.45 -7.13 -2.38
CA THR A 66 2.19 -8.58 -2.37
C THR A 66 1.05 -8.97 -1.45
N LYS A 67 0.56 -8.07 -0.57
CA LYS A 67 -0.65 -8.28 0.23
C LYS A 67 -1.92 -8.16 -0.60
N ALA A 68 -1.85 -7.53 -1.78
CA ALA A 68 -2.98 -7.43 -2.68
C ALA A 68 -3.20 -8.75 -3.44
N PRO A 69 -4.44 -9.27 -3.49
CA PRO A 69 -4.74 -10.50 -4.21
C PRO A 69 -4.35 -10.43 -5.69
N GLY A 70 -3.65 -11.46 -6.18
CA GLY A 70 -3.22 -11.57 -7.57
C GLY A 70 -2.04 -10.67 -7.94
N VAL A 71 -1.32 -10.15 -6.95
CA VAL A 71 -0.05 -9.44 -7.12
C VAL A 71 1.06 -10.24 -6.45
N TYR A 72 2.15 -10.45 -7.14
CA TYR A 72 3.33 -11.12 -6.60
C TYR A 72 4.60 -10.53 -7.21
N MET A 73 5.70 -10.64 -6.48
CA MET A 73 7.02 -10.23 -6.94
C MET A 73 7.79 -11.45 -7.45
N MET A 74 8.40 -11.32 -8.62
CA MET A 74 9.31 -12.30 -9.18
C MET A 74 10.49 -11.57 -9.81
N ASP A 75 11.71 -11.96 -9.44
CA ASP A 75 12.95 -11.32 -9.91
C ASP A 75 12.92 -9.78 -9.77
N GLU A 76 12.47 -9.32 -8.59
CA GLU A 76 12.30 -7.90 -8.28
C GLU A 76 11.32 -7.14 -9.21
N GLN A 77 10.45 -7.86 -9.92
CA GLN A 77 9.44 -7.25 -10.77
C GLN A 77 8.03 -7.66 -10.32
N ALA A 78 7.13 -6.68 -10.30
CA ALA A 78 5.74 -6.93 -9.96
C ALA A 78 5.01 -7.63 -11.10
N ASN A 79 4.28 -8.68 -10.76
CA ASN A 79 3.42 -9.42 -11.68
C ASN A 79 1.98 -9.32 -11.18
N ILE A 80 1.07 -9.00 -12.09
CA ILE A 80 -0.35 -8.83 -11.78
C ILE A 80 -1.15 -9.85 -12.58
N ARG A 81 -2.03 -10.61 -11.90
CA ARG A 81 -2.93 -11.62 -12.49
C ARG A 81 -2.23 -12.64 -13.38
N GLY A 82 -1.03 -13.08 -13.01
CA GLY A 82 -0.26 -14.05 -13.79
C GLY A 82 0.36 -13.50 -15.07
N GLY A 83 0.27 -12.19 -15.30
CA GLY A 83 0.96 -11.53 -16.41
C GLY A 83 2.47 -11.44 -16.16
N THR A 84 3.26 -11.36 -17.23
CA THR A 84 4.70 -11.15 -17.14
C THR A 84 5.02 -9.73 -16.69
N GLY A 85 5.70 -9.58 -15.55
CA GLY A 85 6.04 -8.26 -14.99
C GLY A 85 7.14 -7.52 -15.74
N PHE A 86 8.04 -8.25 -16.39
CA PHE A 86 9.18 -7.73 -17.13
C PHE A 86 9.44 -8.51 -18.41
N THR A 87 9.90 -7.83 -19.43
CA THR A 87 10.32 -8.48 -20.68
C THR A 87 11.62 -7.83 -21.17
N TYR A 88 12.60 -8.66 -21.52
CA TYR A 88 13.85 -8.21 -22.10
C TYR A 88 13.58 -7.35 -23.34
N GLY A 89 14.21 -6.18 -23.38
CA GLY A 89 14.07 -5.21 -24.47
C GLY A 89 12.80 -4.34 -24.42
N ALA A 90 11.80 -4.70 -23.60
CA ALA A 90 10.58 -3.91 -23.41
C ALA A 90 10.43 -3.33 -21.99
N GLY A 91 11.25 -3.80 -21.04
CA GLY A 91 11.23 -3.35 -19.65
C GLY A 91 10.06 -3.87 -18.84
N SER A 92 9.70 -3.13 -17.79
CA SER A 92 8.57 -3.44 -16.91
C SER A 92 7.24 -3.29 -17.67
N ARG A 93 6.32 -4.22 -17.41
CA ARG A 93 4.94 -4.18 -17.89
C ARG A 93 3.94 -3.74 -16.84
N VAL A 94 4.43 -3.53 -15.63
CA VAL A 94 3.71 -2.90 -14.54
C VAL A 94 4.36 -1.55 -14.27
N MET A 95 3.60 -0.49 -14.48
CA MET A 95 4.05 0.88 -14.26
C MET A 95 4.08 1.17 -12.78
N LEU A 96 5.19 1.71 -12.28
CA LEU A 96 5.27 2.33 -10.95
C LEU A 96 5.18 3.84 -11.09
N VAL A 97 4.23 4.43 -10.36
CA VAL A 97 4.00 5.88 -10.32
C VAL A 97 4.00 6.33 -8.88
N VAL A 98 4.72 7.38 -8.55
CA VAL A 98 4.73 7.99 -7.20
C VAL A 98 4.36 9.46 -7.35
N ASP A 99 3.26 9.87 -6.74
CA ASP A 99 2.72 11.25 -6.85
C ASP A 99 2.72 11.77 -8.32
N ASP A 100 2.17 10.96 -9.23
CA ASP A 100 2.09 11.21 -10.67
C ASP A 100 3.44 11.20 -11.42
N GLN A 101 4.54 10.85 -10.75
CA GLN A 101 5.85 10.70 -11.40
C GLN A 101 6.13 9.22 -11.70
N ILE A 102 6.55 8.96 -12.93
CA ILE A 102 6.92 7.60 -13.37
C ILE A 102 8.27 7.22 -12.78
N MET A 103 8.33 6.07 -12.10
CA MET A 103 9.51 5.55 -11.43
C MET A 103 10.09 4.34 -12.18
N LEU A 104 10.51 4.57 -13.42
CA LEU A 104 11.19 3.57 -14.25
C LEU A 104 12.63 4.00 -14.52
N ALA A 105 13.56 3.04 -14.55
CA ALA A 105 14.91 3.30 -14.99
C ALA A 105 14.95 3.58 -16.48
N ALA A 106 15.62 4.65 -16.89
CA ALA A 106 15.65 5.08 -18.29
C ALA A 106 16.43 4.12 -19.19
N ASP A 107 17.39 3.37 -18.65
CA ASP A 107 18.27 2.46 -19.36
C ASP A 107 17.64 1.08 -19.60
N ARG A 108 16.95 0.54 -18.60
CA ARG A 108 16.40 -0.83 -18.61
C ARG A 108 14.89 -0.91 -18.58
N GLY A 109 14.23 0.21 -18.28
CA GLY A 109 12.78 0.26 -18.10
C GLY A 109 12.25 -0.54 -16.93
N ASP A 110 13.09 -0.91 -15.94
CA ASP A 110 12.68 -1.61 -14.74
C ASP A 110 12.10 -0.64 -13.70
N ALA A 111 11.11 -1.09 -12.95
CA ALA A 111 10.51 -0.29 -11.90
C ALA A 111 11.40 -0.24 -10.66
N LYS A 112 11.50 0.93 -10.03
CA LYS A 112 12.39 1.20 -8.88
C LYS A 112 11.63 1.13 -7.56
N TRP A 113 11.32 -0.08 -7.11
CA TRP A 113 10.53 -0.36 -5.90
C TRP A 113 11.14 0.16 -4.61
N ASN A 114 12.48 0.17 -4.51
CA ASN A 114 13.21 0.51 -3.28
C ASN A 114 13.36 2.02 -3.06
N PHE A 115 12.92 2.86 -4.00
CA PHE A 115 13.04 4.31 -3.86
C PHE A 115 11.80 4.98 -3.25
N VAL A 116 10.79 4.19 -2.89
CA VAL A 116 9.56 4.71 -2.30
C VAL A 116 9.69 4.75 -0.78
N PRO A 117 9.68 5.95 -0.15
CA PRO A 117 9.73 6.08 1.29
C PRO A 117 8.40 5.65 1.92
N MET A 118 8.36 4.46 2.50
CA MET A 118 7.12 3.85 3.04
C MET A 118 6.51 4.66 4.19
N GLU A 119 7.30 5.46 4.90
CA GLU A 119 6.88 6.29 6.03
C GLU A 119 5.91 7.40 5.63
N ASN A 120 5.95 7.79 4.37
CA ASN A 120 5.11 8.86 3.83
C ASN A 120 3.94 8.35 2.99
N VAL A 121 3.81 7.04 2.79
CA VAL A 121 2.75 6.48 1.96
C VAL A 121 1.40 6.63 2.65
N GLU A 122 0.46 7.31 2.01
CA GLU A 122 -0.94 7.42 2.43
C GLU A 122 -1.76 6.26 1.91
N GLN A 123 -1.62 5.96 0.61
CA GLN A 123 -2.28 4.81 -0.01
C GLN A 123 -1.50 4.33 -1.25
N ILE A 124 -1.69 3.06 -1.58
CA ILE A 124 -1.20 2.44 -2.79
C ILE A 124 -2.41 1.98 -3.58
N GLU A 125 -2.54 2.43 -4.81
CA GLU A 125 -3.61 2.05 -5.73
C GLU A 125 -3.03 1.10 -6.77
N ILE A 126 -3.60 -0.10 -6.89
CA ILE A 126 -3.15 -1.13 -7.84
C ILE A 126 -4.22 -1.33 -8.89
N ILE A 127 -3.99 -0.82 -10.08
CA ILE A 127 -4.85 -1.04 -11.24
C ILE A 127 -4.47 -2.37 -11.86
N LYS A 128 -5.40 -3.31 -11.89
CA LYS A 128 -5.18 -4.67 -12.39
C LYS A 128 -5.72 -4.81 -13.81
N GLY A 129 -4.83 -4.71 -14.78
CA GLY A 129 -5.14 -4.84 -16.19
C GLY A 129 -4.49 -3.73 -17.03
N ALA A 130 -4.75 -3.73 -18.33
CA ALA A 130 -4.14 -2.80 -19.25
C ALA A 130 -4.60 -1.36 -19.00
N SER A 131 -3.65 -0.48 -18.74
CA SER A 131 -3.87 0.97 -18.54
C SER A 131 -2.94 1.81 -19.44
N SER A 132 -2.50 1.23 -20.55
CA SER A 132 -1.55 1.84 -21.46
C SER A 132 -2.07 3.14 -22.10
N VAL A 133 -3.37 3.32 -22.18
CA VAL A 133 -3.99 4.55 -22.67
C VAL A 133 -3.67 5.76 -21.79
N LEU A 134 -3.63 5.54 -20.45
CA LEU A 134 -3.38 6.62 -19.49
C LEU A 134 -1.88 6.74 -19.13
N TYR A 135 -1.19 5.61 -19.07
CA TYR A 135 0.15 5.51 -18.48
C TYR A 135 1.25 5.09 -19.47
N GLY A 136 0.89 4.84 -20.73
CA GLY A 136 1.84 4.43 -21.76
C GLY A 136 2.12 2.93 -21.81
N SER A 137 3.07 2.53 -22.68
CA SER A 137 3.33 1.13 -23.04
C SER A 137 3.80 0.24 -21.90
N SER A 138 4.41 0.80 -20.86
CA SER A 138 4.85 0.04 -19.68
C SER A 138 3.71 -0.33 -18.71
N ALA A 139 2.47 0.11 -18.97
CA ALA A 139 1.29 -0.22 -18.18
C ALA A 139 0.41 -1.29 -18.82
N LEU A 140 1.02 -2.31 -19.43
CA LEU A 140 0.29 -3.38 -20.12
C LEU A 140 -0.43 -4.35 -19.15
N ASN A 141 0.21 -4.68 -18.03
CA ASN A 141 -0.34 -5.59 -17.03
C ASN A 141 -0.99 -4.87 -15.86
N GLY A 142 -0.69 -3.60 -15.69
CA GLY A 142 -1.28 -2.76 -14.65
C GLY A 142 -0.41 -1.59 -14.24
N VAL A 143 -0.91 -0.87 -13.25
CA VAL A 143 -0.22 0.28 -12.65
C VAL A 143 -0.24 0.14 -11.14
N ILE A 144 0.86 0.45 -10.51
CA ILE A 144 0.97 0.61 -9.07
C ILE A 144 1.24 2.09 -8.81
N ALA A 145 0.23 2.79 -8.34
CA ALA A 145 0.30 4.21 -8.03
C ALA A 145 0.40 4.40 -6.51
N VAL A 146 1.47 5.04 -6.08
CA VAL A 146 1.72 5.37 -4.68
C VAL A 146 1.39 6.84 -4.47
N ARG A 147 0.56 7.10 -3.48
CA ARG A 147 0.24 8.46 -3.02
C ARG A 147 0.90 8.72 -1.69
N THR A 148 1.66 9.80 -1.62
CA THR A 148 2.26 10.22 -0.36
C THR A 148 1.32 11.16 0.40
N ALA A 149 1.39 11.10 1.73
CA ALA A 149 0.55 11.91 2.60
C ALA A 149 0.96 13.39 2.53
N TRP A 150 -0.01 14.26 2.31
CA TRP A 150 0.19 15.71 2.34
C TRP A 150 0.36 16.22 3.78
N PRO A 151 1.23 17.23 3.99
CA PRO A 151 1.39 17.85 5.30
C PRO A 151 0.09 18.53 5.75
N LYS A 152 -0.24 18.34 7.04
CA LYS A 152 -1.37 19.01 7.70
C LYS A 152 -0.91 20.32 8.33
N LEU A 153 -1.86 21.16 8.78
CA LEU A 153 -1.55 22.39 9.51
C LEU A 153 -0.82 22.11 10.83
N GLU A 154 -1.17 21.00 11.49
CA GLU A 154 -0.47 20.53 12.68
C GLU A 154 0.78 19.77 12.28
N PRO A 155 1.96 20.13 12.84
CA PRO A 155 3.20 19.39 12.58
C PRO A 155 3.06 17.94 13.04
N GLU A 156 3.45 16.99 12.16
CA GLU A 156 3.44 15.57 12.45
C GLU A 156 4.86 15.01 12.33
N SER A 157 5.34 14.38 13.40
CA SER A 157 6.63 13.70 13.42
C SER A 157 6.40 12.24 13.76
N ASN A 158 7.01 11.33 13.01
CA ASN A 158 6.96 9.91 13.27
C ASN A 158 8.36 9.31 13.27
N ILE A 159 8.61 8.47 14.27
CA ILE A 159 9.85 7.68 14.37
C ILE A 159 9.45 6.22 14.46
N THR A 160 9.94 5.41 13.55
CA THR A 160 9.74 3.96 13.55
C THR A 160 11.09 3.27 13.71
N ILE A 161 11.19 2.42 14.73
CA ILE A 161 12.37 1.58 14.95
C ILE A 161 11.90 0.14 14.81
N TYR A 162 12.60 -0.63 13.98
CA TYR A 162 12.29 -2.04 13.81
C TYR A 162 13.54 -2.90 13.91
N HIS A 163 13.36 -4.11 14.42
CA HIS A 163 14.37 -5.15 14.48
C HIS A 163 13.74 -6.49 14.11
N GLY A 164 14.27 -7.11 13.08
CA GLY A 164 13.82 -8.42 12.60
C GLY A 164 14.96 -9.44 12.71
N ILE A 165 14.59 -10.68 12.96
CA ILE A 165 15.49 -11.84 12.95
C ILE A 165 14.97 -12.81 11.92
N TYR A 166 15.82 -13.25 11.00
CA TYR A 166 15.45 -14.28 10.03
C TYR A 166 15.43 -15.65 10.72
N ASP A 167 14.27 -16.30 10.72
CA ASP A 167 14.12 -17.63 11.26
C ASP A 167 14.77 -18.69 10.35
N LYS A 168 14.98 -19.89 10.90
CA LYS A 168 15.53 -21.00 10.12
C LYS A 168 14.54 -21.44 9.06
N PRO A 169 15.01 -21.70 7.81
CA PRO A 169 14.13 -22.21 6.77
C PRO A 169 13.63 -23.61 7.15
N ALA A 170 12.44 -23.96 6.65
CA ALA A 170 11.85 -25.29 6.86
C ALA A 170 12.75 -26.43 6.31
N ILE A 171 13.53 -26.13 5.28
CA ILE A 171 14.50 -27.04 4.66
C ILE A 171 15.89 -26.64 5.12
N LYS A 172 16.57 -27.52 5.87
CA LYS A 172 17.88 -27.23 6.47
C LYS A 172 18.94 -26.86 5.43
N GLU A 173 18.90 -27.47 4.28
CA GLU A 173 19.83 -27.25 3.18
C GLU A 173 19.69 -25.86 2.55
N ALA A 174 18.58 -25.20 2.78
CA ALA A 174 18.36 -23.82 2.34
C ALA A 174 18.92 -22.78 3.33
N ALA A 175 19.41 -23.20 4.47
CA ALA A 175 20.10 -22.30 5.41
C ALA A 175 21.52 -22.00 4.89
N TRP A 176 21.74 -20.76 4.46
CA TRP A 176 23.04 -20.28 3.99
C TRP A 176 23.86 -19.57 5.09
N TRP A 177 23.35 -19.57 6.34
CA TRP A 177 23.97 -18.91 7.49
C TRP A 177 24.10 -19.84 8.69
N ASP A 178 25.13 -19.62 9.46
CA ASP A 178 25.34 -20.29 10.76
C ASP A 178 24.62 -19.57 11.91
N ASN A 179 24.67 -18.23 11.89
CA ASN A 179 23.96 -17.38 12.84
C ASN A 179 22.81 -16.67 12.12
N ALA A 180 21.64 -16.60 12.75
CA ALA A 180 20.45 -15.96 12.18
C ALA A 180 20.75 -14.49 11.79
N PRO A 181 20.58 -14.13 10.52
CA PRO A 181 20.75 -12.74 10.09
C PRO A 181 19.71 -11.85 10.75
N THR A 182 20.06 -10.60 11.00
CA THR A 182 19.17 -9.61 11.58
C THR A 182 19.00 -8.43 10.64
N ASN A 183 17.83 -7.82 10.68
CA ASN A 183 17.54 -6.59 9.97
C ASN A 183 17.09 -5.54 10.99
N THR A 184 17.79 -4.42 11.07
CA THR A 184 17.44 -3.32 11.97
C THR A 184 17.40 -2.04 11.18
N GLY A 185 16.35 -1.25 11.38
CA GLY A 185 16.22 0.04 10.75
C GLY A 185 15.57 1.07 11.66
N ILE A 186 15.83 2.32 11.33
CA ILE A 186 15.24 3.49 11.98
C ILE A 186 14.76 4.40 10.87
N ASN A 187 13.48 4.72 10.90
CA ASN A 187 12.85 5.63 9.96
C ASN A 187 12.35 6.85 10.71
N PHE A 188 12.58 8.02 10.15
CA PHE A 188 12.10 9.28 10.69
C PHE A 188 11.38 10.05 9.59
N SER A 189 10.18 10.54 9.89
CA SER A 189 9.47 11.45 9.02
C SER A 189 8.96 12.65 9.81
N HIS A 190 9.05 13.83 9.20
CA HIS A 190 8.48 15.06 9.73
C HIS A 190 7.72 15.76 8.61
N LYS A 191 6.49 16.17 8.90
CA LYS A 191 5.61 16.88 7.96
C LYS A 191 5.10 18.14 8.63
N GLN A 192 5.21 19.25 7.94
CA GLN A 192 4.69 20.52 8.40
C GLN A 192 4.23 21.37 7.22
N LYS A 193 3.05 21.95 7.33
CA LYS A 193 2.53 22.92 6.38
C LYS A 193 2.80 24.33 6.91
N PHE A 194 3.43 25.15 6.08
CA PHE A 194 3.60 26.58 6.33
C PHE A 194 2.59 27.34 5.47
N GLU A 195 2.16 28.54 5.88
CA GLU A 195 1.16 29.34 5.13
C GLU A 195 1.52 29.57 3.66
N LYS A 196 2.82 29.54 3.31
CA LYS A 196 3.33 29.77 1.96
C LYS A 196 4.04 28.56 1.33
N MET A 197 4.24 27.49 2.08
CA MET A 197 5.03 26.34 1.60
C MET A 197 4.66 25.08 2.37
N ASP A 198 4.51 23.97 1.64
CA ASP A 198 4.33 22.64 2.21
C ASP A 198 5.69 21.91 2.23
N LEU A 199 6.10 21.41 3.39
CA LEU A 199 7.33 20.67 3.60
C LEU A 199 7.00 19.21 3.93
N ARG A 200 7.55 18.28 3.17
CA ARG A 200 7.37 16.82 3.35
C ARG A 200 8.63 16.01 2.99
#